data_963343876eede2d9285716cedc037a5f
#
_entry.id   963343876eede2d9285716cedc037a5f
#
_cell.length_a   1.000
_cell.length_b   1.000
_cell.length_c   1.000
_cell.angle_alpha   90.00
_cell.angle_beta   90.00
_cell.angle_gamma   90.00
#
_symmetry.space_group_name_H-M   'P 1'
#
loop_
_entity.id
_entity.type
_entity.pdbx_description
1 polymer ?
#
loop_
_entity_poly.entity_id
_entity_poly.type
_entity_poly.pdbx_seq_one_letter_code
_entity_poly.pdbx_strand_id
1 'polypeptide(L)'
;MIDRRIARFFRKHHVLTVATAIDNEPWCASCFYVFLEEENSLVFTTDLKTRHGQEFLRNPYVAGSVALETKIIGRIRGIQFQGVISEPAGDLADKAKSAYLKRFPVAMLMETHLWVVKLTFVKYTDNRLGFGKKLIWP
;
A
#
# COMPACT_ATOMS: atom_id res chain seq x y z
N MET A 1 13.25 -7.75 -8.09
CA MET A 1 11.85 -8.21 -8.24
C MET A 1 11.34 -8.70 -6.89
N ILE A 2 10.13 -8.34 -6.53
CA ILE A 2 9.52 -8.76 -5.26
C ILE A 2 9.26 -10.27 -5.27
N ASP A 3 9.50 -10.94 -4.13
CA ASP A 3 9.22 -12.38 -3.96
C ASP A 3 7.76 -12.68 -4.34
N ARG A 4 7.55 -13.80 -5.04
CA ARG A 4 6.23 -14.20 -5.55
C ARG A 4 5.17 -14.33 -4.44
N ARG A 5 5.57 -14.73 -3.24
CA ARG A 5 4.66 -14.89 -2.10
C ARG A 5 4.19 -13.53 -1.59
N ILE A 6 5.08 -12.56 -1.56
CA ILE A 6 4.76 -11.17 -1.21
C ILE A 6 3.82 -10.58 -2.26
N ALA A 7 4.15 -10.73 -3.54
CA ALA A 7 3.33 -10.22 -4.63
C ALA A 7 1.93 -10.82 -4.61
N ARG A 8 1.82 -12.13 -4.35
CA ARG A 8 0.52 -12.80 -4.23
C ARG A 8 -0.30 -12.24 -3.10
N PHE A 9 0.31 -11.99 -1.95
CA PHE A 9 -0.38 -11.41 -0.80
C PHE A 9 -0.92 -10.02 -1.12
N PHE A 10 -0.11 -9.15 -1.71
CA PHE A 10 -0.56 -7.83 -2.15
C PHE A 10 -1.74 -7.91 -3.12
N ARG A 11 -1.70 -8.82 -4.09
CA ARG A 11 -2.78 -8.94 -5.09
C ARG A 11 -4.08 -9.47 -4.48
N LYS A 12 -3.98 -10.29 -3.45
CA LYS A 12 -5.16 -10.91 -2.83
C LYS A 12 -5.93 -9.96 -1.93
N HIS A 13 -5.23 -9.06 -1.24
CA HIS A 13 -5.84 -8.16 -0.27
C HIS A 13 -6.18 -6.81 -0.91
N HIS A 14 -7.04 -6.03 -0.26
CA HIS A 14 -7.66 -4.84 -0.84
C HIS A 14 -7.44 -3.57 -0.03
N VAL A 15 -7.12 -3.70 1.26
CA VAL A 15 -7.01 -2.56 2.17
C VAL A 15 -5.59 -2.47 2.71
N LEU A 16 -4.98 -1.32 2.53
CA LEU A 16 -3.74 -0.99 3.22
C LEU A 16 -4.02 0.02 4.33
N THR A 17 -3.16 0.03 5.32
CA THR A 17 -3.02 1.15 6.24
C THR A 17 -1.73 1.86 5.87
N VAL A 18 -1.81 3.18 5.67
CA VAL A 18 -0.65 4.02 5.40
C VAL A 18 -0.43 4.95 6.57
N ALA A 19 0.83 5.09 6.98
CA ALA A 19 1.23 5.92 8.12
C ALA A 19 2.11 7.07 7.64
N THR A 20 1.84 8.25 8.18
CA THR A 20 2.60 9.48 7.97
C THR A 20 3.25 9.92 9.27
N ALA A 21 4.22 10.82 9.17
CA ALA A 21 4.83 11.43 10.36
C ALA A 21 5.21 12.88 10.02
N ILE A 22 4.71 13.82 10.82
CA ILE A 22 5.05 15.24 10.74
C ILE A 22 5.46 15.68 12.14
N ASP A 23 6.66 16.25 12.27
CA ASP A 23 7.17 16.77 13.55
C ASP A 23 7.07 15.73 14.68
N ASN A 24 7.43 14.48 14.38
CA ASN A 24 7.36 13.33 15.29
C ASN A 24 5.93 12.92 15.71
N GLU A 25 4.91 13.43 15.04
CA GLU A 25 3.53 13.01 15.29
C GLU A 25 3.08 12.05 14.19
N PRO A 26 2.91 10.75 14.51
CA PRO A 26 2.42 9.78 13.53
C PRO A 26 0.91 9.86 13.36
N TRP A 27 0.46 9.52 12.17
CA TRP A 27 -0.95 9.40 11.84
C TRP A 27 -1.13 8.24 10.86
N CYS A 28 -2.30 7.65 10.79
CA CYS A 28 -2.54 6.59 9.81
C CYS A 28 -3.97 6.65 9.25
N ALA A 29 -4.12 6.05 8.07
CA ALA A 29 -5.40 5.95 7.38
C ALA A 29 -5.46 4.64 6.61
N SER A 30 -6.67 4.13 6.41
CA SER A 30 -6.90 2.92 5.60
C SER A 30 -7.47 3.29 4.25
N CYS A 31 -6.95 2.67 3.19
CA CYS A 31 -7.37 2.93 1.82
C CYS A 31 -7.44 1.62 1.02
N PHE A 32 -8.37 1.55 0.08
CA PHE A 32 -8.35 0.50 -0.94
C PHE A 32 -7.16 0.74 -1.87
N TYR A 33 -6.49 -0.33 -2.25
CA TYR A 33 -5.30 -0.22 -3.08
C TYR A 33 -5.26 -1.26 -4.19
N VAL A 34 -4.44 -0.99 -5.19
CA VAL A 34 -4.00 -1.98 -6.18
C VAL A 34 -2.48 -2.04 -6.20
N PHE A 35 -1.94 -3.24 -6.41
CA PHE A 35 -0.50 -3.45 -6.52
C PHE A 35 -0.07 -3.39 -7.99
N LEU A 36 0.84 -2.45 -8.30
CA LEU A 36 1.53 -2.38 -9.59
C LEU A 36 2.85 -3.16 -9.46
N GLU A 37 2.79 -4.45 -9.79
CA GLU A 37 3.94 -5.34 -9.60
C GLU A 37 5.16 -4.89 -10.40
N GLU A 38 4.96 -4.48 -11.66
CA GLU A 38 6.03 -4.03 -12.55
C GLU A 38 6.76 -2.79 -12.03
N GLU A 39 6.08 -1.98 -11.26
CA GLU A 39 6.62 -0.73 -10.70
C GLU A 39 7.02 -0.87 -9.23
N ASN A 40 6.84 -2.05 -8.62
CA ASN A 40 7.04 -2.26 -7.18
C ASN A 40 6.31 -1.17 -6.37
N SER A 41 5.07 -0.90 -6.72
CA SER A 41 4.33 0.24 -6.17
C SER A 41 2.90 -0.13 -5.79
N LEU A 42 2.38 0.59 -4.81
CA LEU A 42 0.98 0.53 -4.41
C LEU A 42 0.27 1.79 -4.88
N VAL A 43 -0.92 1.62 -5.43
CA VAL A 43 -1.73 2.73 -5.93
C VAL A 43 -3.02 2.80 -5.13
N PHE A 44 -3.37 3.97 -4.68
CA PHE A 44 -4.66 4.21 -4.02
C PHE A 44 -5.16 5.62 -4.27
N THR A 45 -6.40 5.87 -3.91
CA THR A 45 -7.00 7.20 -4.01
C THR A 45 -7.42 7.66 -2.63
N THR A 46 -7.28 8.96 -2.38
CA THR A 46 -7.77 9.60 -1.17
C THR A 46 -7.96 11.09 -1.43
N ASP A 47 -8.88 11.70 -0.70
CA ASP A 47 -9.15 13.13 -0.83
C ASP A 47 -7.93 13.92 -0.33
N LEU A 48 -7.51 14.88 -1.13
CA LEU A 48 -6.38 15.77 -0.81
C LEU A 48 -6.64 16.59 0.48
N LYS A 49 -7.90 16.82 0.82
CA LYS A 49 -8.29 17.58 2.02
C LYS A 49 -8.14 16.80 3.32
N THR A 50 -7.91 15.49 3.25
CA THR A 50 -7.70 14.68 4.45
C THR A 50 -6.39 15.06 5.14
N ARG A 51 -6.29 14.75 6.44
CA ARG A 51 -5.04 14.96 7.17
C ARG A 51 -3.88 14.21 6.53
N HIS A 52 -4.07 12.92 6.22
CA HIS A 52 -3.00 12.13 5.60
C HIS A 52 -2.64 12.63 4.20
N GLY A 53 -3.63 13.09 3.40
CA GLY A 53 -3.37 13.67 2.08
C GLY A 53 -2.50 14.92 2.17
N GLN A 54 -2.78 15.81 3.12
CA GLN A 54 -1.97 17.00 3.36
C GLN A 54 -0.58 16.64 3.88
N GLU A 55 -0.48 15.63 4.73
CA GLU A 55 0.81 15.18 5.27
C GLU A 55 1.69 14.54 4.20
N PHE A 56 1.12 13.86 3.22
CA PHE A 56 1.87 13.33 2.07
C PHE A 56 2.61 14.42 1.30
N LEU A 57 2.02 15.60 1.18
CA LEU A 57 2.64 16.73 0.48
C LEU A 57 3.83 17.30 1.26
N ARG A 58 3.81 17.19 2.57
CA ARG A 58 4.85 17.72 3.45
C ARG A 58 5.99 16.74 3.70
N ASN A 59 5.68 15.45 3.76
CA ASN A 59 6.65 14.39 3.99
C ASN A 59 6.29 13.17 3.14
N PRO A 60 7.08 12.87 2.10
CA PRO A 60 6.78 11.75 1.20
C PRO A 60 7.20 10.39 1.75
N TYR A 61 7.93 10.33 2.86
CA TYR A 61 8.34 9.07 3.46
C TYR A 61 7.18 8.51 4.28
N VAL A 62 6.70 7.32 3.86
CA VAL A 62 5.57 6.66 4.50
C VAL A 62 5.90 5.24 4.88
N ALA A 63 5.14 4.72 5.82
CA ALA A 63 5.15 3.29 6.14
C ALA A 63 3.71 2.80 6.12
N GLY A 64 3.54 1.49 6.14
CA GLY A 64 2.19 0.97 6.19
C GLY A 64 2.14 -0.53 6.37
N SER A 65 0.94 -1.05 6.29
CA SER A 65 0.70 -2.47 6.44
C SER A 65 -0.48 -2.94 5.61
N VAL A 66 -0.45 -4.22 5.27
CA VAL A 66 -1.59 -4.96 4.72
C VAL A 66 -1.69 -6.23 5.56
N ALA A 67 -2.81 -6.44 6.22
CA ALA A 67 -2.96 -7.55 7.14
C ALA A 67 -4.16 -8.42 6.78
N LEU A 68 -4.00 -9.73 6.99
CA LEU A 68 -5.13 -10.65 7.03
C LEU A 68 -5.76 -10.54 8.43
N GLU A 69 -7.03 -10.15 8.49
CA GLU A 69 -7.77 -10.15 9.74
C GLU A 69 -8.10 -11.58 10.11
N THR A 70 -7.61 -12.05 11.25
CA THR A 70 -7.88 -13.40 11.75
C THR A 70 -7.63 -13.46 13.27
N LYS A 71 -8.42 -14.27 13.96
CA LYS A 71 -8.18 -14.57 15.38
C LYS A 71 -7.37 -15.85 15.58
N ILE A 72 -7.02 -16.55 14.50
CA ILE A 72 -6.31 -17.82 14.54
C ILE A 72 -4.81 -17.57 14.38
N ILE A 73 -4.05 -17.75 15.45
CA ILE A 73 -2.61 -17.42 15.50
C ILE A 73 -1.84 -18.11 14.37
N GLY A 74 -2.12 -19.38 14.08
CA GLY A 74 -1.44 -20.13 13.03
C GLY A 74 -1.73 -19.64 11.61
N ARG A 75 -2.71 -18.75 11.42
CA ARG A 75 -3.08 -18.18 10.13
C ARG A 75 -2.65 -16.75 9.96
N ILE A 76 -2.00 -16.15 10.96
CA ILE A 76 -1.53 -14.75 10.86
C ILE A 76 -0.61 -14.61 9.67
N ARG A 77 -0.94 -13.65 8.83
CA ARG A 77 -0.13 -13.19 7.70
C ARG A 77 -0.30 -11.70 7.54
N GLY A 78 0.78 -11.05 7.18
CA GLY A 78 0.71 -9.62 6.95
C GLY A 78 2.00 -9.05 6.41
N ILE A 79 1.86 -7.90 5.78
CA ILE A 79 2.97 -7.13 5.24
C ILE A 79 3.11 -5.85 6.04
N GLN A 80 4.37 -5.50 6.35
CA GLN A 80 4.77 -4.17 6.74
C GLN A 80 5.65 -3.61 5.63
N PHE A 81 5.47 -2.35 5.28
CA PHE A 81 6.25 -1.75 4.20
C PHE A 81 6.69 -0.34 4.52
N GLN A 82 7.73 0.09 3.84
CA GLN A 82 8.13 1.50 3.74
C GLN A 82 8.16 1.89 2.27
N GLY A 83 7.96 3.17 2.01
CA GLY A 83 8.01 3.67 0.65
C GLY A 83 8.04 5.18 0.57
N VAL A 84 8.09 5.66 -0.66
CA VAL A 84 8.03 7.09 -0.98
C VAL A 84 6.75 7.33 -1.77
N ILE A 85 5.89 8.19 -1.25
CA ILE A 85 4.61 8.50 -1.87
C ILE A 85 4.73 9.70 -2.79
N SER A 86 4.02 9.66 -3.91
CA SER A 86 3.97 10.76 -4.86
C SER A 86 2.64 10.78 -5.61
N GLU A 87 2.35 11.94 -6.19
CA GLU A 87 1.29 12.07 -7.18
C GLU A 87 1.88 11.61 -8.53
N PRO A 88 1.33 10.55 -9.14
CA PRO A 88 1.91 10.06 -10.39
C PRO A 88 1.68 11.04 -11.54
N ALA A 89 2.61 11.04 -12.51
CA ALA A 89 2.53 11.85 -13.72
C ALA A 89 2.89 11.02 -14.94
N GLY A 90 2.47 11.46 -16.13
CA GLY A 90 2.79 10.82 -17.40
C GLY A 90 2.31 9.37 -17.48
N ASP A 91 3.14 8.50 -18.02
CA ASP A 91 2.81 7.08 -18.22
C ASP A 91 2.48 6.37 -16.90
N LEU A 92 3.16 6.73 -15.82
CA LEU A 92 2.87 6.14 -14.52
C LEU A 92 1.46 6.50 -14.05
N ALA A 93 1.02 7.74 -14.28
CA ALA A 93 -0.34 8.16 -13.95
C ALA A 93 -1.38 7.35 -14.73
N ASP A 94 -1.14 7.12 -16.01
CA ASP A 94 -2.04 6.34 -16.87
C ASP A 94 -2.12 4.88 -16.41
N LYS A 95 -0.98 4.26 -16.14
CA LYS A 95 -0.91 2.90 -15.61
C LYS A 95 -1.61 2.76 -14.27
N ALA A 96 -1.34 3.68 -13.37
CA ALA A 96 -1.91 3.69 -12.03
C ALA A 96 -3.43 3.83 -12.08
N LYS A 97 -3.93 4.78 -12.84
CA LYS A 97 -5.36 5.01 -13.01
C LYS A 97 -6.04 3.80 -13.64
N SER A 98 -5.47 3.27 -14.71
CA SER A 98 -6.03 2.09 -15.39
C SER A 98 -6.10 0.88 -14.44
N ALA A 99 -5.04 0.59 -13.72
CA ALA A 99 -5.01 -0.52 -12.78
C ALA A 99 -6.01 -0.35 -11.63
N TYR A 100 -6.12 0.87 -11.10
CA TYR A 100 -7.05 1.16 -10.01
C TYR A 100 -8.50 1.00 -10.45
N LEU A 101 -8.87 1.57 -11.60
CA LEU A 101 -10.23 1.49 -12.13
C LEU A 101 -10.61 0.06 -12.55
N LYS A 102 -9.65 -0.72 -13.03
CA LYS A 102 -9.87 -2.13 -13.35
C LYS A 102 -10.23 -2.93 -12.11
N ARG A 103 -9.57 -2.66 -10.99
CA ARG A 103 -9.84 -3.36 -9.73
C ARG A 103 -11.08 -2.82 -9.02
N PHE A 104 -11.30 -1.51 -9.09
CA PHE A 104 -12.39 -0.80 -8.40
C PHE A 104 -13.17 0.08 -9.38
N PRO A 105 -14.03 -0.52 -10.24
CA PRO A 105 -14.76 0.24 -11.27
C PRO A 105 -15.65 1.35 -10.73
N VAL A 106 -16.16 1.21 -9.50
CA VAL A 106 -17.00 2.23 -8.84
C VAL A 106 -16.24 3.55 -8.64
N ALA A 107 -14.91 3.50 -8.59
CA ALA A 107 -14.07 4.69 -8.44
C ALA A 107 -14.20 5.68 -9.62
N MET A 108 -14.72 5.24 -10.77
CA MET A 108 -15.01 6.12 -11.90
C MET A 108 -16.06 7.18 -11.57
N LEU A 109 -16.92 6.91 -10.57
CA LEU A 109 -18.00 7.80 -10.15
C LEU A 109 -17.54 8.81 -9.09
N MET A 110 -16.29 8.74 -8.66
CA MET A 110 -15.74 9.54 -7.57
C MET A 110 -14.61 10.43 -8.07
N GLU A 111 -14.66 11.70 -7.68
CA GLU A 111 -13.52 12.61 -7.83
C GLU A 111 -12.56 12.34 -6.68
N THR A 112 -11.52 11.55 -6.96
CA THR A 112 -10.52 11.23 -5.96
C THR A 112 -9.13 11.52 -6.50
N HIS A 113 -8.21 11.81 -5.59
CA HIS A 113 -6.83 12.12 -5.89
C HIS A 113 -6.02 10.82 -5.88
N LEU A 114 -5.25 10.60 -6.95
CA LEU A 114 -4.48 9.36 -7.12
C LEU A 114 -3.09 9.50 -6.51
N TRP A 115 -2.67 8.47 -5.77
CA TRP A 115 -1.38 8.41 -5.11
C TRP A 115 -0.66 7.11 -5.44
N VAL A 116 0.67 7.18 -5.53
CA VAL A 116 1.53 6.01 -5.74
C VAL A 116 2.57 5.96 -4.64
N VAL A 117 2.69 4.80 -3.99
CA VAL A 117 3.77 4.52 -3.04
C VAL A 117 4.78 3.61 -3.72
N LYS A 118 5.96 4.14 -4.00
CA LYS A 118 7.11 3.35 -4.47
C LYS A 118 7.69 2.62 -3.27
N LEU A 119 7.58 1.30 -3.26
CA LEU A 119 8.07 0.48 -2.15
C LEU A 119 9.60 0.50 -2.08
N THR A 120 10.12 0.73 -0.89
CA THR A 120 11.57 0.71 -0.61
C THR A 120 11.96 -0.44 0.30
N PHE A 121 11.02 -0.95 1.09
CA PHE A 121 11.25 -2.08 1.99
C PHE A 121 9.93 -2.79 2.25
N VAL A 122 9.97 -4.13 2.27
CA VAL A 122 8.80 -4.96 2.57
C VAL A 122 9.22 -6.11 3.48
N LYS A 123 8.44 -6.32 4.54
CA LYS A 123 8.58 -7.45 5.44
C LYS A 123 7.26 -8.21 5.46
N TYR A 124 7.30 -9.47 5.08
CA TYR A 124 6.12 -10.34 5.06
C TYR A 124 6.25 -11.40 6.15
N THR A 125 5.26 -11.49 7.02
CA THR A 125 5.16 -12.51 8.05
C THR A 125 4.09 -13.52 7.65
N ASP A 126 4.43 -14.81 7.74
CA ASP A 126 3.48 -15.88 7.44
C ASP A 126 3.67 -17.03 8.46
N ASN A 127 2.77 -17.09 9.43
CA ASN A 127 2.84 -18.12 10.49
C ASN A 127 2.55 -19.54 9.98
N ARG A 128 1.99 -19.70 8.79
CA ARG A 128 1.75 -21.02 8.19
C ARG A 128 3.06 -21.70 7.78
N LEU A 129 4.09 -20.92 7.49
CA LEU A 129 5.41 -21.43 7.10
C LEU A 129 6.28 -21.80 8.30
N GLY A 130 5.80 -21.50 9.50
CA GLY A 130 6.51 -21.64 10.76
C GLY A 130 6.26 -20.39 11.59
N PHE A 131 6.13 -20.54 12.90
CA PHE A 131 5.76 -19.44 13.78
C PHE A 131 6.74 -18.28 13.65
N GLY A 132 6.23 -17.11 13.23
CA GLY A 132 7.03 -15.91 13.04
C GLY A 132 7.96 -15.92 11.82
N LYS A 133 7.74 -16.83 10.86
CA LYS A 133 8.54 -16.89 9.63
C LYS A 133 8.37 -15.62 8.80
N LYS A 134 9.49 -15.04 8.36
CA LYS A 134 9.50 -13.75 7.68
C LYS A 134 10.26 -13.80 6.35
N LEU A 135 9.77 -13.04 5.38
CA LEU A 135 10.44 -12.77 4.12
C LEU A 135 10.71 -11.27 4.03
N ILE A 136 11.92 -10.91 3.61
CA ILE A 136 12.35 -9.52 3.49
C ILE A 136 12.62 -9.21 2.03
N TRP A 137 12.23 -8.01 1.59
CA TRP A 137 12.57 -7.46 0.28
C TRP A 137 12.94 -5.98 0.45
N PRO A 138 13.93 -5.49 -0.24
CA PRO A 138 14.96 -6.16 -1.01
C PRO A 138 15.89 -7.00 -0.20
#